data_6d35dde0e578a4931c00ac31b1725857
#
_entry.id   6d35dde0e578a4931c00ac31b1725857
#
_cell.length_a   1.000
_cell.length_b   1.000
_cell.length_c   1.000
_cell.angle_alpha   90.00
_cell.angle_beta   90.00
_cell.angle_gamma   90.00
#
_symmetry.space_group_name_H-M   'P 1'
#
loop_
_entity.id
_entity.type
_entity.pdbx_description
1 polymer ?
#
loop_
_entity_poly.entity_id
_entity_poly.type
_entity_poly.pdbx_seq_one_letter_code
_entity_poly.pdbx_strand_id
1 'polypeptide(L)'
;MTPSLCVLNYIGGSRDVGIADLSKEEIVAEVDKGCRQVLLNADAPPPKILGVKLWPTAIPQYELGHLPLIEQLEKAEADTPGLYVMGNYRTGVAFPDCVTFGYDHAKVVKEFLEKA
;
A
#
# COMPACT_ATOMS: atom_id res chain seq x y z
N MET A 1 -22.36 21.48 20.29
CA MET A 1 -21.86 20.21 19.68
C MET A 1 -20.43 20.05 20.11
N THR A 2 -20.10 18.97 20.82
CA THR A 2 -18.73 18.63 21.13
C THR A 2 -18.03 18.24 19.81
N PRO A 3 -16.87 18.81 19.49
CA PRO A 3 -16.13 18.43 18.29
C PRO A 3 -15.78 16.93 18.37
N SER A 4 -16.13 16.18 17.33
CA SER A 4 -15.77 14.77 17.21
C SER A 4 -14.52 14.66 16.34
N LEU A 5 -13.51 13.94 16.79
CA LEU A 5 -12.31 13.61 16.03
C LEU A 5 -12.46 12.22 15.40
N CYS A 6 -12.19 12.12 14.11
CA CYS A 6 -12.07 10.83 13.43
C CYS A 6 -10.60 10.50 13.24
N VAL A 7 -10.18 9.32 13.68
CA VAL A 7 -8.79 8.86 13.56
C VAL A 7 -8.76 7.64 12.66
N LEU A 8 -7.92 7.69 11.62
CA LEU A 8 -7.62 6.56 10.76
C LEU A 8 -6.31 5.91 11.23
N ASN A 9 -6.34 4.62 11.49
CA ASN A 9 -5.19 3.87 11.96
C ASN A 9 -4.76 2.84 10.91
N TYR A 10 -3.46 2.74 10.67
CA TYR A 10 -2.82 1.68 9.89
C TYR A 10 -1.94 0.87 10.83
N ILE A 11 -2.18 -0.45 10.87
CA ILE A 11 -1.42 -1.37 11.73
C ILE A 11 -1.03 -2.62 10.94
N GLY A 12 -0.03 -3.37 11.42
CA GLY A 12 0.47 -4.57 10.78
C GLY A 12 1.58 -4.29 9.76
N GLY A 13 1.61 -5.10 8.72
CA GLY A 13 2.64 -5.06 7.67
C GLY A 13 3.80 -6.02 7.93
N SER A 14 4.91 -5.87 7.20
CA SER A 14 6.06 -6.79 7.23
C SER A 14 6.76 -6.89 8.59
N ARG A 15 6.58 -5.91 9.47
CA ARG A 15 7.17 -5.90 10.82
C ARG A 15 6.26 -6.48 11.90
N ASP A 16 4.98 -6.63 11.59
CA ASP A 16 3.96 -7.13 12.51
C ASP A 16 2.95 -7.98 11.74
N VAL A 17 3.43 -9.10 11.25
CA VAL A 17 2.65 -10.03 10.43
C VAL A 17 1.51 -10.68 11.20
N GLY A 18 1.62 -10.83 12.53
CA GLY A 18 0.61 -11.45 13.38
C GLY A 18 -0.73 -10.70 13.42
N ILE A 19 -0.75 -9.43 13.08
CA ILE A 19 -1.99 -8.63 13.02
C ILE A 19 -2.99 -9.20 11.99
N ALA A 20 -2.50 -9.81 10.91
CA ALA A 20 -3.36 -10.38 9.86
C ALA A 20 -4.18 -11.60 10.34
N ASP A 21 -3.74 -12.27 11.38
CA ASP A 21 -4.37 -13.47 11.94
C ASP A 21 -5.40 -13.15 13.04
N LEU A 22 -5.46 -11.88 13.45
CA LEU A 22 -6.39 -11.44 14.50
C LEU A 22 -7.81 -11.27 13.97
N SER A 23 -8.78 -11.51 14.83
CA SER A 23 -10.18 -11.12 14.59
C SER A 23 -10.31 -9.60 14.54
N LYS A 24 -11.42 -9.11 13.96
CA LYS A 24 -11.69 -7.65 13.90
C LYS A 24 -11.76 -7.03 15.30
N GLU A 25 -12.29 -7.75 16.24
CA GLU A 25 -12.42 -7.34 17.64
C GLU A 25 -11.06 -7.20 18.31
N GLU A 26 -10.14 -8.13 18.07
CA GLU A 26 -8.77 -8.08 18.57
C GLU A 26 -7.98 -6.94 17.91
N ILE A 27 -8.13 -6.73 16.60
CA ILE A 27 -7.54 -5.59 15.88
C ILE A 27 -8.00 -4.26 16.50
N VAL A 28 -9.29 -4.12 16.77
CA VAL A 28 -9.86 -2.92 17.40
C VAL A 28 -9.28 -2.71 18.81
N ALA A 29 -9.12 -3.78 19.58
CA ALA A 29 -8.56 -3.71 20.93
C ALA A 29 -7.09 -3.25 20.90
N GLU A 30 -6.27 -3.77 19.99
CA GLU A 30 -4.86 -3.34 19.86
C GLU A 30 -4.75 -1.87 19.38
N VAL A 31 -5.61 -1.45 18.46
CA VAL A 31 -5.66 -0.03 18.02
C VAL A 31 -6.10 0.88 19.17
N ASP A 32 -7.15 0.54 19.92
CA ASP A 32 -7.60 1.36 21.06
C ASP A 32 -6.51 1.47 22.13
N LYS A 33 -5.83 0.37 22.44
CA LYS A 33 -4.70 0.34 23.35
C LYS A 33 -3.57 1.29 22.92
N GLY A 34 -3.19 1.25 21.64
CA GLY A 34 -2.17 2.15 21.08
C GLY A 34 -2.62 3.62 21.11
N CYS A 35 -3.86 3.90 20.74
CA CYS A 35 -4.42 5.26 20.77
C CYS A 35 -4.47 5.82 22.20
N ARG A 36 -4.78 5.01 23.21
CA ARG A 36 -4.77 5.43 24.62
C ARG A 36 -3.38 5.78 25.11
N GLN A 37 -2.35 5.12 24.59
CA GLN A 37 -0.97 5.39 25.01
C GLN A 37 -0.45 6.76 24.51
N VAL A 38 -0.93 7.23 23.36
CA VAL A 38 -0.31 8.40 22.69
C VAL A 38 -1.27 9.54 22.35
N LEU A 39 -2.57 9.29 22.27
CA LEU A 39 -3.55 10.27 21.79
C LEU A 39 -4.68 10.56 22.75
N LEU A 40 -5.09 9.61 23.56
CA LEU A 40 -6.28 9.72 24.41
C LEU A 40 -5.92 9.92 25.88
N ASN A 41 -6.76 10.64 26.59
CA ASN A 41 -6.69 10.68 28.05
C ASN A 41 -7.10 9.31 28.65
N ALA A 42 -6.61 9.01 29.84
CA ALA A 42 -6.86 7.74 30.50
C ALA A 42 -8.37 7.48 30.77
N ASP A 43 -9.14 8.55 30.97
CA ASP A 43 -10.58 8.54 31.24
C ASP A 43 -11.44 8.70 29.98
N ALA A 44 -10.82 8.72 28.78
CA ALA A 44 -11.56 8.85 27.53
C ALA A 44 -12.57 7.70 27.34
N PRO A 45 -13.82 8.00 26.91
CA PRO A 45 -14.79 6.96 26.64
C PRO A 45 -14.32 6.04 25.48
N PRO A 46 -14.87 4.82 25.39
CA PRO A 46 -14.56 3.94 24.27
C PRO A 46 -14.84 4.61 22.91
N PRO A 47 -13.97 4.44 21.92
CA PRO A 47 -14.18 5.03 20.61
C PRO A 47 -15.34 4.35 19.88
N LYS A 48 -16.06 5.13 19.05
CA LYS A 48 -17.01 4.56 18.11
C LYS A 48 -16.25 4.03 16.90
N ILE A 49 -16.30 2.73 16.67
CA ILE A 49 -15.69 2.11 15.51
C ILE A 49 -16.55 2.37 14.27
N LEU A 50 -15.97 3.02 13.27
CA LEU A 50 -16.63 3.34 12.01
C LEU A 50 -16.43 2.25 10.96
N GLY A 51 -15.31 1.53 11.04
CA GLY A 51 -15.02 0.42 10.14
C GLY A 51 -13.66 -0.19 10.42
N VAL A 52 -13.51 -1.45 10.02
CA VAL A 52 -12.25 -2.18 9.99
C VAL A 52 -12.11 -2.82 8.61
N LYS A 53 -11.01 -2.57 7.94
CA LYS A 53 -10.69 -3.20 6.65
C LYS A 53 -9.36 -3.93 6.79
N LEU A 54 -9.40 -5.23 6.57
CA LEU A 54 -8.20 -6.06 6.45
C LEU A 54 -7.81 -6.17 4.97
N TRP A 55 -6.52 -6.01 4.71
CA TRP A 55 -5.89 -6.24 3.43
C TRP A 55 -4.85 -7.36 3.60
N PRO A 56 -5.17 -8.61 3.22
CA PRO A 56 -4.24 -9.74 3.37
C PRO A 56 -2.92 -9.51 2.64
N THR A 57 -3.00 -8.90 1.47
CA THR A 57 -1.86 -8.45 0.67
C THR A 57 -2.06 -6.97 0.34
N ALA A 58 -1.14 -6.13 0.76
CA ALA A 58 -1.28 -4.68 0.62
C ALA A 58 -0.10 -4.08 -0.19
N ILE A 59 0.96 -3.67 0.50
CA ILE A 59 2.08 -2.97 -0.11
C ILE A 59 3.15 -3.97 -0.53
N PRO A 60 3.59 -3.99 -1.81
CA PRO A 60 4.72 -4.79 -2.25
C PRO A 60 5.97 -4.48 -1.41
N GLN A 61 6.70 -5.51 -1.03
CA GLN A 61 7.96 -5.38 -0.32
C GLN A 61 9.11 -5.63 -1.30
N TYR A 62 10.06 -4.70 -1.36
CA TYR A 62 11.24 -4.83 -2.21
C TYR A 62 12.30 -5.62 -1.46
N GLU A 63 12.23 -6.93 -1.56
CA GLU A 63 13.17 -7.86 -0.94
C GLU A 63 14.45 -8.03 -1.76
N LEU A 64 15.44 -8.73 -1.17
CA LEU A 64 16.64 -9.12 -1.91
C LEU A 64 16.25 -9.97 -3.13
N GLY A 65 16.76 -9.60 -4.30
CA GLY A 65 16.39 -10.26 -5.57
C GLY A 65 15.28 -9.55 -6.36
N HIS A 66 14.67 -8.47 -5.83
CA HIS A 66 13.66 -7.71 -6.56
C HIS A 66 14.22 -7.08 -7.86
N LEU A 67 15.41 -6.48 -7.82
CA LEU A 67 16.01 -5.86 -9.00
C LEU A 67 16.24 -6.84 -10.15
N PRO A 68 16.79 -8.03 -9.95
CA PRO A 68 16.87 -9.05 -11.01
C PRO A 68 15.52 -9.44 -11.62
N LEU A 69 14.43 -9.41 -10.85
CA LEU A 69 13.07 -9.65 -11.40
C LEU A 69 12.63 -8.50 -12.32
N ILE A 70 12.92 -7.26 -11.94
CA ILE A 70 12.63 -6.09 -12.78
C ILE A 70 13.43 -6.14 -14.08
N GLU A 71 14.73 -6.50 -14.02
CA GLU A 71 15.57 -6.66 -15.21
C GLU A 71 15.03 -7.74 -16.17
N GLN A 72 14.58 -8.88 -15.63
CA GLN A 72 13.93 -9.92 -16.44
C GLN A 72 12.64 -9.45 -17.09
N LEU A 73 11.85 -8.66 -16.37
CA LEU A 73 10.61 -8.08 -16.90
C LEU A 73 10.90 -7.08 -18.02
N GLU A 74 11.88 -6.20 -17.86
CA GLU A 74 12.32 -5.25 -18.89
C GLU A 74 12.83 -5.96 -20.15
N LYS A 75 13.56 -7.06 -19.95
CA LYS A 75 13.97 -7.90 -21.07
C LYS A 75 12.78 -8.54 -21.78
N ALA A 76 11.80 -9.05 -21.06
CA ALA A 76 10.59 -9.63 -21.66
C ALA A 76 9.79 -8.58 -22.45
N GLU A 77 9.70 -7.34 -21.95
CA GLU A 77 9.09 -6.21 -22.68
C GLU A 77 9.88 -5.88 -23.96
N ALA A 78 11.22 -5.86 -23.89
CA ALA A 78 12.06 -5.61 -25.06
C ALA A 78 11.96 -6.73 -26.11
N ASP A 79 11.87 -7.99 -25.68
CA ASP A 79 11.74 -9.16 -26.56
C ASP A 79 10.31 -9.28 -27.17
N THR A 80 9.33 -8.54 -26.63
CA THR A 80 7.91 -8.61 -27.05
C THR A 80 7.37 -7.20 -27.32
N PRO A 81 7.64 -6.61 -28.49
CA PRO A 81 7.18 -5.26 -28.83
C PRO A 81 5.66 -5.12 -28.64
N GLY A 82 5.25 -4.09 -27.90
CA GLY A 82 3.84 -3.84 -27.53
C GLY A 82 3.40 -4.43 -26.20
N LEU A 83 4.24 -5.22 -25.54
CA LEU A 83 4.02 -5.62 -24.14
C LEU A 83 4.55 -4.53 -23.20
N TYR A 84 3.67 -4.05 -22.32
CA TYR A 84 4.01 -3.10 -21.26
C TYR A 84 3.40 -3.57 -19.95
N VAL A 85 4.25 -3.80 -18.95
CA VAL A 85 3.81 -4.27 -17.63
C VAL A 85 4.08 -3.19 -16.59
N MET A 86 3.04 -2.72 -15.93
CA MET A 86 3.10 -1.61 -14.99
C MET A 86 2.54 -2.00 -13.62
N GLY A 87 3.05 -1.37 -12.58
CA GLY A 87 2.56 -1.58 -11.22
C GLY A 87 3.43 -0.89 -10.18
N ASN A 88 2.92 -0.83 -8.96
CA ASN A 88 3.58 -0.22 -7.82
C ASN A 88 4.84 -0.96 -7.33
N TYR A 89 5.17 -2.08 -7.93
CA TYR A 89 6.40 -2.84 -7.69
C TYR A 89 7.59 -2.40 -8.57
N ARG A 90 7.38 -1.50 -9.54
CA ARG A 90 8.42 -1.08 -10.49
C ARG A 90 9.33 0.02 -9.91
N THR A 91 8.78 1.16 -9.57
CA THR A 91 9.56 2.36 -9.22
C THR A 91 9.19 2.97 -7.87
N GLY A 92 8.07 2.61 -7.30
CA GLY A 92 7.63 3.11 -6.00
C GLY A 92 6.22 2.63 -5.67
N VAL A 93 5.99 2.36 -4.38
CA VAL A 93 4.73 1.81 -3.89
C VAL A 93 3.69 2.87 -3.56
N ALA A 94 4.10 4.12 -3.44
CA ALA A 94 3.21 5.23 -3.11
C ALA A 94 2.34 5.63 -4.31
N PHE A 95 1.14 6.12 -4.03
CA PHE A 95 0.23 6.58 -5.07
C PHE A 95 0.85 7.63 -6.02
N PRO A 96 1.58 8.65 -5.54
CA PRO A 96 2.26 9.59 -6.42
C PRO A 96 3.27 8.93 -7.36
N ASP A 97 4.02 7.93 -6.89
CA ASP A 97 5.01 7.20 -7.70
C ASP A 97 4.31 6.46 -8.85
N CYS A 98 3.18 5.81 -8.55
CA CYS A 98 2.37 5.12 -9.56
C CYS A 98 1.84 6.08 -10.63
N VAL A 99 1.39 7.27 -10.24
CA VAL A 99 0.92 8.31 -11.18
C VAL A 99 2.06 8.80 -12.06
N THR A 100 3.21 9.12 -11.47
CA THR A 100 4.40 9.58 -12.21
C THR A 100 4.87 8.52 -13.21
N PHE A 101 5.00 7.28 -12.73
CA PHE A 101 5.38 6.15 -13.58
C PHE A 101 4.41 5.95 -14.75
N GLY A 102 3.10 5.95 -14.46
CA GLY A 102 2.08 5.81 -15.51
C GLY A 102 2.11 6.94 -16.55
N TYR A 103 2.32 8.17 -16.10
CA TYR A 103 2.44 9.33 -16.98
C TYR A 103 3.67 9.23 -17.92
N ASP A 104 4.82 8.86 -17.37
CA ASP A 104 6.03 8.72 -18.15
C ASP A 104 5.97 7.50 -19.09
N HIS A 105 5.40 6.40 -18.63
CA HIS A 105 5.24 5.20 -19.44
C HIS A 105 4.25 5.39 -20.60
N ALA A 106 3.23 6.23 -20.43
CA ALA A 106 2.30 6.59 -21.49
C ALA A 106 3.01 7.24 -22.70
N LYS A 107 4.11 7.97 -22.47
CA LYS A 107 4.93 8.52 -23.56
C LYS A 107 5.60 7.42 -24.37
N VAL A 108 6.13 6.40 -23.70
CA VAL A 108 6.78 5.25 -24.32
C VAL A 108 5.77 4.47 -25.20
N VAL A 109 4.57 4.22 -24.65
CA VAL A 109 3.49 3.57 -25.41
C VAL A 109 3.07 4.39 -26.62
N LYS A 110 2.93 5.72 -26.45
CA LYS A 110 2.59 6.62 -27.56
C LYS A 110 3.63 6.56 -28.67
N GLU A 111 4.92 6.65 -28.32
CA GLU A 111 6.01 6.57 -29.32
C GLU A 111 6.04 5.24 -30.07
N PHE A 112 5.68 4.14 -29.40
CA PHE A 112 5.55 2.84 -30.04
C PHE A 112 4.40 2.85 -31.07
N LEU A 113 3.22 3.35 -30.67
CA LEU A 113 2.05 3.40 -31.55
C LEU A 113 2.25 4.33 -32.76
N GLU A 114 3.04 5.39 -32.62
CA GLU A 114 3.36 6.31 -33.73
C GLU A 114 4.35 5.71 -34.76
N LYS A 115 5.07 4.64 -34.37
CA LYS A 115 6.04 3.94 -35.24
C LYS A 115 5.51 2.63 -35.81
N ALA A 116 4.39 2.13 -35.28
CA ALA A 116 3.76 0.89 -35.71
C ALA A 116 2.84 1.14 -36.92
#